data_021b9d137c80f5ad7ec4987d086aaad4
#
_entry.id   021b9d137c80f5ad7ec4987d086aaad4
#
_cell.length_a   1.000
_cell.length_b   1.000
_cell.length_c   1.000
_cell.angle_alpha   90.00
_cell.angle_beta   90.00
_cell.angle_gamma   90.00
#
_symmetry.space_group_name_H-M   'P 1'
#
loop_
_entity.id
_entity.type
_entity.pdbx_description
1 polymer ?
#
loop_
_entity_poly.entity_id
_entity_poly.type
_entity_poly.pdbx_seq_one_letter_code
_entity_poly.pdbx_strand_id
1 'polypeptide(L)'
;MADAFEQSPVLCATDLTKLYGTHVGCTGVSLEIYPGEVLGIVGESGSGKSTLLNMLSGRLRPTAGSVLYCDAHGMKRSLHDLSEGYRRRLLRTELGFVHQHPRDGLRMQVSAGANISERLMAAGVRRYADLRQSAVTWLKRVEIDPARVDDRPEQYSGGMQQRLQI
;
A
#
# COMPACT_ATOMS: atom_id res chain seq x y z
N MET A 1 -6.83 -36.76 -3.03
CA MET A 1 -5.65 -35.95 -3.38
C MET A 1 -6.22 -34.65 -3.93
N ALA A 2 -6.21 -33.59 -3.12
CA ALA A 2 -6.71 -32.29 -3.55
C ALA A 2 -5.63 -31.67 -4.44
N ASP A 3 -6.03 -31.34 -5.67
CA ASP A 3 -5.21 -30.58 -6.60
C ASP A 3 -4.73 -29.31 -5.91
N ALA A 4 -3.43 -29.24 -5.63
CA ALA A 4 -2.77 -28.00 -5.31
C ALA A 4 -2.84 -27.18 -6.62
N PHE A 5 -3.86 -26.32 -6.75
CA PHE A 5 -3.83 -25.25 -7.74
C PHE A 5 -2.54 -24.48 -7.46
N GLU A 6 -1.59 -24.56 -8.37
CA GLU A 6 -0.41 -23.70 -8.39
C GLU A 6 -0.88 -22.25 -8.45
N GLN A 7 -1.09 -21.66 -7.29
CA GLN A 7 -1.47 -20.25 -7.23
C GLN A 7 -0.30 -19.43 -7.74
N SER A 8 -0.51 -18.70 -8.80
CA SER A 8 0.50 -17.75 -9.29
C SER A 8 0.73 -16.65 -8.24
N PRO A 9 1.99 -16.24 -8.01
CA PRO A 9 2.27 -15.16 -7.08
C PRO A 9 1.57 -13.87 -7.53
N VAL A 10 1.03 -13.10 -6.57
CA VAL A 10 0.45 -11.77 -6.81
C VAL A 10 1.52 -10.72 -7.01
N LEU A 11 2.72 -10.96 -6.48
CA LEU A 11 3.88 -10.09 -6.63
C LEU A 11 5.14 -10.95 -6.69
N CYS A 12 5.99 -10.69 -7.69
CA CYS A 12 7.26 -11.36 -7.87
C CYS A 12 8.35 -10.30 -8.04
N ALA A 13 9.36 -10.35 -7.22
CA ALA A 13 10.55 -9.51 -7.29
C ALA A 13 11.76 -10.34 -7.69
N THR A 14 12.55 -9.86 -8.65
CA THR A 14 13.72 -10.54 -9.15
C THR A 14 14.93 -9.60 -9.09
N ASP A 15 15.97 -10.01 -8.36
CA ASP A 15 17.29 -9.34 -8.24
C ASP A 15 17.20 -7.83 -7.93
N LEU A 16 16.26 -7.45 -7.07
CA LEU A 16 16.05 -6.05 -6.71
C LEU A 16 17.29 -5.45 -6.07
N THR A 17 17.81 -4.42 -6.70
CA THR A 17 18.96 -3.65 -6.22
C THR A 17 18.63 -2.16 -6.24
N LYS A 18 18.98 -1.45 -5.18
CA LYS A 18 18.91 0.00 -5.11
C LYS A 18 20.21 0.59 -4.61
N LEU A 19 20.79 1.44 -5.45
CA LEU A 19 21.99 2.22 -5.15
C LEU A 19 21.61 3.71 -5.04
N TYR A 20 22.16 4.39 -4.06
CA TYR A 20 22.09 5.83 -3.86
C TYR A 20 23.51 6.39 -3.99
N GLY A 21 23.94 6.66 -5.23
CA GLY A 21 25.33 6.95 -5.51
C GLY A 21 26.23 5.76 -5.13
N THR A 22 27.15 5.95 -4.19
CA THR A 22 28.03 4.91 -3.65
C THR A 22 27.41 4.09 -2.50
N HIS A 23 26.27 4.54 -1.96
CA HIS A 23 25.61 3.86 -0.87
C HIS A 23 24.64 2.78 -1.38
N VAL A 24 24.72 1.60 -0.79
CA VAL A 24 23.84 0.45 -1.12
C VAL A 24 22.59 0.53 -0.23
N GLY A 25 21.44 0.71 -0.85
CA GLY A 25 20.15 0.62 -0.14
C GLY A 25 19.72 -0.82 0.11
N CYS A 26 19.75 -1.66 -0.92
CA CYS A 26 19.66 -3.12 -0.84
C CYS A 26 20.18 -3.71 -2.17
N THR A 27 20.52 -5.01 -2.18
CA THR A 27 21.09 -5.65 -3.37
C THR A 27 20.65 -7.10 -3.51
N GLY A 28 20.33 -7.52 -4.74
CA GLY A 28 20.10 -8.91 -5.12
C GLY A 28 18.90 -9.57 -4.44
N VAL A 29 17.86 -8.81 -4.08
CA VAL A 29 16.72 -9.37 -3.36
C VAL A 29 15.70 -9.95 -4.33
N SER A 30 15.42 -11.25 -4.19
CA SER A 30 14.36 -11.95 -4.93
C SER A 30 13.37 -12.56 -3.95
N LEU A 31 12.07 -12.41 -4.23
CA LEU A 31 10.98 -12.97 -3.42
C LEU A 31 9.69 -13.06 -4.23
N GLU A 32 8.79 -13.91 -3.76
CA GLU A 32 7.44 -14.02 -4.29
C GLU A 32 6.43 -13.87 -3.15
N ILE A 33 5.27 -13.31 -3.43
CA ILE A 33 4.15 -13.20 -2.48
C ILE A 33 2.92 -13.80 -3.14
N TYR A 34 2.29 -14.74 -2.44
CA TYR A 34 1.13 -15.47 -2.91
C TYR A 34 -0.17 -14.91 -2.33
N PRO A 35 -1.35 -15.20 -2.94
CA PRO A 35 -2.63 -14.79 -2.39
C PRO A 35 -2.84 -15.30 -0.96
N GLY A 36 -3.20 -14.40 -0.04
CA GLY A 36 -3.43 -14.73 1.38
C GLY A 36 -2.16 -14.88 2.23
N GLU A 37 -0.98 -14.73 1.62
CA GLU A 37 0.30 -14.81 2.34
C GLU A 37 0.61 -13.50 3.08
N VAL A 38 1.27 -13.64 4.23
CA VAL A 38 1.87 -12.53 4.99
C VAL A 38 3.38 -12.73 5.04
N LEU A 39 4.13 -11.91 4.31
CA LEU A 39 5.58 -11.92 4.29
C LEU A 39 6.17 -10.91 5.28
N GLY A 40 6.91 -11.38 6.27
CA GLY A 40 7.62 -10.54 7.24
C GLY A 40 9.02 -10.19 6.76
N ILE A 41 9.39 -8.89 6.74
CA ILE A 41 10.74 -8.42 6.45
C ILE A 41 11.38 -7.91 7.75
N VAL A 42 12.39 -8.63 8.24
CA VAL A 42 13.09 -8.33 9.50
C VAL A 42 14.56 -7.99 9.26
N GLY A 43 15.17 -7.27 10.18
CA GLY A 43 16.58 -6.89 10.11
C GLY A 43 16.86 -5.62 10.91
N GLU A 44 18.12 -5.28 11.07
CA GLU A 44 18.58 -4.12 11.82
C GLU A 44 18.15 -2.78 11.19
N SER A 45 18.22 -1.69 11.98
CA SER A 45 17.99 -0.35 11.43
C SER A 45 19.04 -0.04 10.34
N GLY A 46 18.58 0.53 9.22
CA GLY A 46 19.46 0.81 8.08
C GLY A 46 19.71 -0.35 7.12
N SER A 47 19.22 -1.58 7.37
CA SER A 47 19.44 -2.74 6.50
C SER A 47 18.68 -2.72 5.16
N GLY A 48 18.00 -1.62 4.81
CA GLY A 48 17.34 -1.47 3.52
C GLY A 48 15.88 -1.92 3.46
N LYS A 49 15.23 -2.33 4.58
CA LYS A 49 13.83 -2.79 4.61
C LYS A 49 12.84 -1.81 3.99
N SER A 50 12.94 -0.54 4.37
CA SER A 50 12.07 0.51 3.82
C SER A 50 12.36 0.77 2.34
N THR A 51 13.62 0.66 1.91
CA THR A 51 14.00 0.74 0.50
C THR A 51 13.35 -0.39 -0.30
N LEU A 52 13.47 -1.63 0.20
CA LEU A 52 12.84 -2.80 -0.41
C LEU A 52 11.31 -2.64 -0.49
N LEU A 53 10.65 -2.27 0.62
CA LEU A 53 9.20 -2.08 0.65
C LEU A 53 8.74 -1.00 -0.34
N ASN A 54 9.48 0.11 -0.48
CA ASN A 54 9.16 1.15 -1.44
C ASN A 54 9.34 0.70 -2.89
N MET A 55 10.30 -0.19 -3.18
CA MET A 55 10.43 -0.79 -4.52
C MET A 55 9.29 -1.77 -4.80
N LEU A 56 8.96 -2.67 -3.86
CA LEU A 56 7.86 -3.63 -3.98
C LEU A 56 6.50 -2.95 -4.16
N SER A 57 6.31 -1.77 -3.56
CA SER A 57 5.08 -0.99 -3.71
C SER A 57 5.04 -0.07 -4.94
N GLY A 58 6.07 -0.07 -5.79
CA GLY A 58 6.14 0.80 -6.99
C GLY A 58 6.41 2.28 -6.70
N ARG A 59 6.72 2.65 -5.46
CA ARG A 59 7.03 4.03 -5.04
C ARG A 59 8.46 4.44 -5.34
N LEU A 60 9.38 3.49 -5.37
CA LEU A 60 10.78 3.70 -5.63
C LEU A 60 11.24 2.79 -6.78
N ARG A 61 11.76 3.38 -7.86
CA ARG A 61 12.32 2.60 -8.96
C ARG A 61 13.64 1.95 -8.54
N PRO A 62 13.82 0.63 -8.74
CA PRO A 62 15.09 -0.04 -8.51
C PRO A 62 16.17 0.47 -9.48
N THR A 63 17.44 0.31 -9.09
CA THR A 63 18.59 0.52 -9.96
C THR A 63 18.78 -0.66 -10.92
N ALA A 64 18.49 -1.89 -10.42
CA ALA A 64 18.47 -3.12 -11.20
C ALA A 64 17.41 -4.08 -10.64
N GLY A 65 17.03 -5.07 -11.45
CA GLY A 65 15.98 -6.02 -11.13
C GLY A 65 14.58 -5.49 -11.51
N SER A 66 13.56 -6.29 -11.24
CA SER A 66 12.17 -5.98 -11.61
C SER A 66 11.17 -6.43 -10.56
N VAL A 67 10.01 -5.80 -10.56
CA VAL A 67 8.83 -6.23 -9.78
C VAL A 67 7.69 -6.46 -10.74
N LEU A 68 7.18 -7.69 -10.78
CA LEU A 68 5.99 -8.07 -11.52
C LEU A 68 4.80 -8.13 -10.55
N TYR A 69 3.74 -7.45 -10.90
CA TYR A 69 2.45 -7.52 -10.23
C TYR A 69 1.46 -8.30 -11.09
N CYS A 70 0.74 -9.24 -10.49
CA CYS A 70 -0.32 -9.99 -11.13
C CYS A 70 -1.67 -9.38 -10.71
N ASP A 71 -2.39 -8.80 -11.67
CA ASP A 71 -3.70 -8.20 -11.40
C ASP A 71 -4.79 -9.26 -11.19
N ALA A 72 -5.99 -8.81 -10.79
CA ALA A 72 -7.13 -9.70 -10.53
C ALA A 72 -7.56 -10.54 -11.75
N HIS A 73 -7.10 -10.19 -12.94
CA HIS A 73 -7.35 -10.93 -14.19
C HIS A 73 -6.21 -11.89 -14.55
N GLY A 74 -5.20 -12.05 -13.67
CA GLY A 74 -4.04 -12.91 -13.87
C GLY A 74 -2.99 -12.32 -14.82
N MET A 75 -3.11 -11.04 -15.20
CA MET A 75 -2.16 -10.40 -16.11
C MET A 75 -0.95 -9.88 -15.32
N LYS A 76 0.24 -10.39 -15.66
CA LYS A 76 1.51 -9.94 -15.07
C LYS A 76 1.98 -8.65 -15.73
N ARG A 77 2.31 -7.66 -14.91
CA ARG A 77 2.78 -6.34 -15.35
C ARG A 77 4.03 -5.93 -14.59
N SER A 78 5.01 -5.40 -15.30
CA SER A 78 6.17 -4.77 -14.65
C SER A 78 5.72 -3.48 -13.95
N LEU A 79 5.81 -3.45 -12.63
CA LEU A 79 5.28 -2.37 -11.80
C LEU A 79 5.94 -1.02 -12.09
N HIS A 80 7.23 -1.04 -12.43
CA HIS A 80 8.03 0.16 -12.67
C HIS A 80 8.01 0.65 -14.13
N ASP A 81 7.45 -0.14 -15.05
CA ASP A 81 7.33 0.21 -16.46
C ASP A 81 5.91 0.60 -16.86
N LEU A 82 4.99 0.62 -15.90
CA LEU A 82 3.64 1.13 -16.09
C LEU A 82 3.65 2.62 -16.44
N SER A 83 2.73 3.03 -17.32
CA SER A 83 2.48 4.45 -17.50
C SER A 83 2.09 5.10 -16.16
N GLU A 84 2.43 6.38 -16.00
CA GLU A 84 2.14 7.12 -14.76
C GLU A 84 0.65 7.06 -14.36
N GLY A 85 -0.25 7.20 -15.34
CA GLY A 85 -1.69 7.13 -15.11
C GLY A 85 -2.14 5.77 -14.58
N TYR A 86 -1.63 4.68 -15.19
CA TYR A 86 -1.97 3.32 -14.75
C TYR A 86 -1.39 3.02 -13.36
N ARG A 87 -0.12 3.38 -13.11
CA ARG A 87 0.53 3.21 -11.81
C ARG A 87 -0.20 3.97 -10.71
N ARG A 88 -0.60 5.21 -10.98
CA ARG A 88 -1.38 6.03 -10.02
C ARG A 88 -2.74 5.39 -9.71
N ARG A 89 -3.43 4.83 -10.71
CA ARG A 89 -4.67 4.09 -10.50
C ARG A 89 -4.43 2.86 -9.63
N LEU A 90 -3.46 2.02 -9.98
CA LEU A 90 -3.10 0.80 -9.26
C LEU A 90 -2.83 1.08 -7.77
N LEU A 91 -2.01 2.10 -7.47
CA LEU A 91 -1.68 2.50 -6.10
C LEU A 91 -2.89 3.04 -5.31
N ARG A 92 -3.94 3.48 -6.00
CA ARG A 92 -5.17 3.97 -5.35
C ARG A 92 -6.24 2.91 -5.19
N THR A 93 -6.26 1.89 -6.03
CA THR A 93 -7.37 0.92 -6.06
C THR A 93 -6.97 -0.48 -5.63
N GLU A 94 -5.75 -0.92 -5.91
CA GLU A 94 -5.33 -2.31 -5.73
C GLU A 94 -4.20 -2.47 -4.69
N LEU A 95 -3.20 -1.58 -4.68
CA LEU A 95 -2.09 -1.65 -3.73
C LEU A 95 -2.30 -0.68 -2.56
N GLY A 96 -2.41 -1.21 -1.35
CA GLY A 96 -2.41 -0.41 -0.11
C GLY A 96 -1.00 -0.22 0.41
N PHE A 97 -0.70 0.97 0.93
CA PHE A 97 0.55 1.26 1.61
C PHE A 97 0.28 2.01 2.92
N VAL A 98 0.76 1.46 4.02
CA VAL A 98 0.68 2.09 5.35
C VAL A 98 2.06 2.64 5.70
N HIS A 99 2.13 3.94 5.99
CA HIS A 99 3.37 4.62 6.35
C HIS A 99 3.71 4.41 7.82
N GLN A 100 5.01 4.39 8.14
CA GLN A 100 5.48 4.36 9.53
C GLN A 100 5.04 5.61 10.29
N HIS A 101 5.10 6.78 9.64
CA HIS A 101 4.58 8.02 10.18
C HIS A 101 3.22 8.35 9.56
N PRO A 102 2.14 8.47 10.35
CA PRO A 102 0.80 8.72 9.82
C PRO A 102 0.68 9.96 8.96
N ARG A 103 1.46 10.99 9.25
CA ARG A 103 1.47 12.25 8.50
C ARG A 103 1.91 12.11 7.04
N ASP A 104 2.65 11.04 6.73
CA ASP A 104 3.10 10.78 5.35
C ASP A 104 2.01 10.13 4.49
N GLY A 105 1.01 9.52 5.14
CA GLY A 105 -0.10 8.81 4.47
C GLY A 105 -1.46 9.51 4.58
N LEU A 106 -1.65 10.38 5.57
CA LEU A 106 -2.92 11.05 5.83
C LEU A 106 -2.89 12.53 5.40
N ARG A 107 -4.01 12.98 4.87
CA ARG A 107 -4.25 14.41 4.65
C ARG A 107 -4.72 15.04 5.96
N MET A 108 -3.80 15.60 6.72
CA MET A 108 -4.03 16.05 8.09
C MET A 108 -5.12 17.12 8.23
N GLN A 109 -5.31 17.96 7.20
CA GLN A 109 -6.27 19.06 7.16
C GLN A 109 -7.65 18.69 6.59
N VAL A 110 -7.83 17.42 6.20
CA VAL A 110 -9.08 16.91 5.62
C VAL A 110 -9.69 15.93 6.62
N SER A 111 -11.02 15.87 6.73
CA SER A 111 -11.68 15.00 7.71
C SER A 111 -11.28 13.52 7.57
N ALA A 112 -11.41 12.77 8.66
CA ALA A 112 -11.16 11.33 8.66
C ALA A 112 -12.04 10.60 7.64
N GLY A 113 -13.32 10.96 7.56
CA GLY A 113 -14.23 10.42 6.57
C GLY A 113 -13.79 10.66 5.13
N ALA A 114 -13.25 11.84 4.83
CA ALA A 114 -12.75 12.14 3.48
C ALA A 114 -11.42 11.41 3.18
N ASN A 115 -10.53 11.22 4.17
CA ASN A 115 -9.34 10.38 4.02
C ASN A 115 -9.71 8.93 3.64
N ILE A 116 -10.66 8.32 4.37
CA ILE A 116 -11.16 6.97 4.08
C ILE A 116 -11.81 6.92 2.69
N SER A 117 -12.61 7.92 2.36
CA SER A 117 -13.37 7.97 1.12
C SER A 117 -12.51 8.14 -0.13
N GLU A 118 -11.27 8.60 -0.02
CA GLU A 118 -10.40 8.85 -1.18
C GLU A 118 -10.22 7.59 -2.06
N ARG A 119 -10.02 6.42 -1.45
CA ARG A 119 -9.88 5.15 -2.19
C ARG A 119 -11.17 4.75 -2.87
N LEU A 120 -12.32 4.91 -2.20
CA LEU A 120 -13.63 4.61 -2.77
C LEU A 120 -13.94 5.54 -3.95
N MET A 121 -13.60 6.82 -3.84
CA MET A 121 -13.73 7.78 -4.95
C MET A 121 -12.82 7.39 -6.12
N ALA A 122 -11.61 6.92 -5.87
CA ALA A 122 -10.71 6.43 -6.91
C ALA A 122 -11.27 5.17 -7.61
N ALA A 123 -11.99 4.31 -6.87
CA ALA A 123 -12.71 3.15 -7.41
C ALA A 123 -14.04 3.51 -8.12
N GLY A 124 -14.44 4.79 -8.15
CA GLY A 124 -15.61 5.24 -8.90
C GLY A 124 -16.85 5.53 -8.07
N VAL A 125 -16.84 5.35 -6.75
CA VAL A 125 -17.98 5.71 -5.90
C VAL A 125 -18.14 7.23 -5.87
N ARG A 126 -19.38 7.74 -6.12
CA ARG A 126 -19.66 9.18 -6.21
C ARG A 126 -20.75 9.65 -5.24
N ARG A 127 -21.62 8.76 -4.76
CA ARG A 127 -22.68 9.13 -3.82
C ARG A 127 -22.10 9.44 -2.44
N TYR A 128 -22.33 10.65 -1.96
CA TYR A 128 -21.84 11.09 -0.64
C TYR A 128 -22.34 10.19 0.50
N ALA A 129 -23.61 9.77 0.46
CA ALA A 129 -24.18 8.88 1.46
C ALA A 129 -23.42 7.55 1.58
N ASP A 130 -23.04 6.94 0.44
CA ASP A 130 -22.32 5.68 0.39
C ASP A 130 -20.88 5.85 0.91
N LEU A 131 -20.22 6.95 0.53
CA LEU A 131 -18.89 7.32 1.02
C LEU A 131 -18.89 7.51 2.54
N ARG A 132 -19.86 8.27 3.07
CA ARG A 132 -19.99 8.53 4.50
C ARG A 132 -20.31 7.25 5.29
N GLN A 133 -21.24 6.44 4.79
CA GLN A 133 -21.59 5.17 5.42
C GLN A 133 -20.39 4.21 5.49
N SER A 134 -19.64 4.13 4.41
CA SER A 134 -18.41 3.34 4.37
C SER A 134 -17.38 3.87 5.36
N ALA A 135 -17.18 5.19 5.42
CA ALA A 135 -16.24 5.80 6.36
C ALA A 135 -16.60 5.48 7.82
N VAL A 136 -17.87 5.60 8.19
CA VAL A 136 -18.38 5.23 9.52
C VAL A 136 -18.12 3.75 9.83
N THR A 137 -18.34 2.87 8.85
CA THR A 137 -18.08 1.43 9.01
C THR A 137 -16.60 1.14 9.24
N TRP A 138 -15.70 1.78 8.48
CA TRP A 138 -14.26 1.60 8.63
C TRP A 138 -13.74 2.16 9.95
N LEU A 139 -14.20 3.34 10.40
CA LEU A 139 -13.85 3.89 11.72
C LEU A 139 -14.16 2.89 12.84
N LYS A 140 -15.36 2.25 12.81
CA LYS A 140 -15.72 1.20 13.77
C LYS A 140 -14.74 0.01 13.73
N ARG A 141 -14.36 -0.44 12.53
CA ARG A 141 -13.44 -1.58 12.36
C ARG A 141 -12.06 -1.32 12.95
N VAL A 142 -11.59 -0.07 12.88
CA VAL A 142 -10.29 0.34 13.44
C VAL A 142 -10.42 0.94 14.83
N GLU A 143 -11.56 0.70 15.53
CA GLU A 143 -11.82 1.11 16.91
C GLU A 143 -11.66 2.63 17.12
N ILE A 144 -12.15 3.42 16.17
CA ILE A 144 -12.30 4.88 16.30
C ILE A 144 -13.79 5.19 16.38
N ASP A 145 -14.17 6.06 17.33
CA ASP A 145 -15.55 6.48 17.47
C ASP A 145 -16.08 7.07 16.16
N PRO A 146 -17.14 6.50 15.57
CA PRO A 146 -17.74 6.98 14.33
C PRO A 146 -18.25 8.42 14.39
N ALA A 147 -18.58 8.94 15.56
CA ALA A 147 -18.98 10.34 15.75
C ALA A 147 -17.87 11.31 15.31
N ARG A 148 -16.64 10.83 15.28
CA ARG A 148 -15.46 11.61 14.89
C ARG A 148 -15.15 11.58 13.40
N VAL A 149 -16.07 11.09 12.56
CA VAL A 149 -15.88 10.99 11.09
C VAL A 149 -15.58 12.34 10.42
N ASP A 150 -16.06 13.43 10.99
CA ASP A 150 -15.86 14.79 10.48
C ASP A 150 -14.62 15.47 11.09
N ASP A 151 -14.00 14.88 12.13
CA ASP A 151 -12.78 15.39 12.72
C ASP A 151 -11.59 15.25 11.78
N ARG A 152 -10.62 16.15 11.91
CA ARG A 152 -9.35 16.06 11.16
C ARG A 152 -8.36 15.13 11.87
N PRO A 153 -7.51 14.41 11.14
CA PRO A 153 -6.49 13.56 11.75
C PRO A 153 -5.56 14.27 12.72
N GLU A 154 -5.32 15.57 12.58
CA GLU A 154 -4.53 16.35 13.53
C GLU A 154 -5.14 16.41 14.96
N GLN A 155 -6.46 16.19 15.08
CA GLN A 155 -7.18 16.13 16.35
C GLN A 155 -7.18 14.71 16.97
N TYR A 156 -6.60 13.74 16.27
CA TYR A 156 -6.51 12.35 16.70
C TYR A 156 -5.21 12.12 17.46
N SER A 157 -5.22 11.18 18.41
CA SER A 157 -3.98 10.69 19.01
C SER A 157 -3.10 9.98 17.97
N GLY A 158 -1.80 9.85 18.24
CA GLY A 158 -0.88 9.15 17.32
C GLY A 158 -1.34 7.73 16.98
N GLY A 159 -1.83 6.97 17.97
CA GLY A 159 -2.39 5.64 17.73
C GLY A 159 -3.66 5.65 16.88
N MET A 160 -4.53 6.64 17.05
CA MET A 160 -5.71 6.80 16.18
C MET A 160 -5.31 7.17 14.75
N GLN A 161 -4.31 8.03 14.59
CA GLN A 161 -3.79 8.37 13.25
C GLN A 161 -3.20 7.14 12.56
N GLN A 162 -2.48 6.26 13.28
CA GLN A 162 -1.98 5.00 12.73
C GLN A 162 -3.11 4.07 12.30
N ARG A 163 -4.13 3.90 13.13
CA ARG A 163 -5.29 3.08 12.79
C ARG A 163 -6.10 3.64 11.63
N LEU A 164 -6.15 4.95 11.46
CA LEU A 164 -6.86 5.60 10.36
C LEU A 164 -6.20 5.34 8.99
N GLN A 165 -4.91 5.01 8.92
CA GLN A 165 -4.23 4.66 7.67
C GLN A 165 -4.60 3.26 7.14
N ILE A 166 -5.04 2.36 8.02
CA ILE A 166 -5.38 0.97 7.70
C ILE A 166 -6.75 0.91 7.00
#